data_25497f1afe9aa5669772bbbcdaf00a70
#
_entry.id   25497f1afe9aa5669772bbbcdaf00a70
#
_cell.length_a   1.000
_cell.length_b   1.000
_cell.length_c   1.000
_cell.angle_alpha   90.00
_cell.angle_beta   90.00
_cell.angle_gamma   90.00
#
_symmetry.space_group_name_H-M   'P 1'
#
loop_
_entity.id
_entity.type
_entity.pdbx_description
1 polymer ?
#
loop_
_entity_poly.entity_id
_entity_poly.type
_entity_poly.pdbx_seq_one_letter_code
_entity_poly.pdbx_strand_id
1 'polypeptide(L)'
;LGIDGVELLEFFWKDKEKELPKVKDALAKYNLEVSAYAISNNFVKETKEERDLEVEKIKVGVDMAIEFNSRIVRVFSGDLKPPFTYEQAKEWIIEGLKEGTKYAEKKDVVLALENHGLLAGKSSQVREIIELVGSKYLRATVDIGNFLLVGESSVEAVKNLADLAVHIHLKDFKKVPPEYQGEAYRGLEGVRLVGTVAGEGEVNLPEVLRILHSSGYRGYLSLEYEGPEDPKYGVEKSIKNTKKILETL
;
A
#
# COMPACT_ATOMS: atom_id res chain seq x y z
N LEU A 1 9.87 20.45 1.44
CA LEU A 1 10.27 19.06 1.15
C LEU A 1 10.40 18.80 -0.35
N GLY A 2 9.72 19.59 -1.20
CA GLY A 2 9.71 19.39 -2.65
C GLY A 2 9.12 18.02 -3.02
N ILE A 3 7.99 17.67 -2.45
CA ILE A 3 7.18 16.49 -2.82
C ILE A 3 6.20 16.87 -3.92
N ASP A 4 5.81 15.90 -4.74
CA ASP A 4 4.93 16.12 -5.89
C ASP A 4 3.48 15.78 -5.57
N GLY A 5 3.25 14.94 -4.55
CA GLY A 5 1.91 14.47 -4.21
C GLY A 5 1.78 13.94 -2.80
N VAL A 6 0.55 13.57 -2.48
CA VAL A 6 0.16 12.92 -1.22
C VAL A 6 -0.79 11.77 -1.49
N GLU A 7 -0.75 10.75 -0.67
CA GLU A 7 -1.77 9.72 -0.61
C GLU A 7 -2.83 10.11 0.43
N LEU A 8 -4.10 9.97 0.07
CA LEU A 8 -5.21 10.25 0.96
C LEU A 8 -5.81 8.95 1.48
N LEU A 9 -5.94 8.83 2.80
CA LEU A 9 -6.48 7.65 3.46
C LEU A 9 -7.88 7.91 4.00
N GLU A 10 -8.83 7.02 3.69
CA GLU A 10 -10.24 7.18 4.02
C GLU A 10 -10.51 7.38 5.52
N PHE A 11 -9.73 6.72 6.38
CA PHE A 11 -9.95 6.75 7.81
C PHE A 11 -9.54 8.06 8.50
N PHE A 12 -8.88 8.98 7.80
CA PHE A 12 -8.56 10.29 8.35
C PHE A 12 -9.73 11.29 8.28
N TRP A 13 -10.77 11.02 7.49
CA TRP A 13 -11.95 11.88 7.46
C TRP A 13 -12.71 11.82 8.79
N LYS A 14 -12.88 12.96 9.44
CA LYS A 14 -13.76 13.14 10.61
C LYS A 14 -15.14 13.63 10.20
N ASP A 15 -15.19 14.56 9.25
CA ASP A 15 -16.39 15.10 8.63
C ASP A 15 -16.05 15.37 7.15
N LYS A 16 -16.25 14.34 6.33
CA LYS A 16 -15.87 14.39 4.92
C LYS A 16 -16.47 15.59 4.17
N GLU A 17 -17.74 15.91 4.42
CA GLU A 17 -18.43 17.00 3.71
C GLU A 17 -17.78 18.36 3.99
N LYS A 18 -17.37 18.60 5.24
CA LYS A 18 -16.70 19.85 5.65
C LYS A 18 -15.20 19.89 5.32
N GLU A 19 -14.56 18.73 5.28
CA GLU A 19 -13.10 18.64 5.12
C GLU A 19 -12.68 18.57 3.64
N LEU A 20 -13.51 17.96 2.78
CA LEU A 20 -13.20 17.79 1.36
C LEU A 20 -12.83 19.12 0.65
N PRO A 21 -13.58 20.21 0.79
CA PRO A 21 -13.19 21.50 0.20
C PRO A 21 -11.84 22.00 0.72
N LYS A 22 -11.59 21.87 2.03
CA LYS A 22 -10.34 22.31 2.66
C LYS A 22 -9.12 21.53 2.17
N VAL A 23 -9.29 20.20 1.96
CA VAL A 23 -8.24 19.35 1.41
C VAL A 23 -7.94 19.75 -0.03
N LYS A 24 -8.97 19.99 -0.86
CA LYS A 24 -8.79 20.49 -2.23
C LYS A 24 -8.07 21.84 -2.28
N ASP A 25 -8.46 22.78 -1.43
CA ASP A 25 -7.81 24.08 -1.32
C ASP A 25 -6.34 23.94 -0.92
N ALA A 26 -6.02 23.03 0.02
CA ALA A 26 -4.65 22.75 0.44
C ALA A 26 -3.82 22.13 -0.68
N LEU A 27 -4.36 21.15 -1.40
CA LEU A 27 -3.69 20.53 -2.55
C LEU A 27 -3.38 21.59 -3.63
N ALA A 28 -4.36 22.42 -3.98
CA ALA A 28 -4.17 23.51 -4.95
C ALA A 28 -3.13 24.53 -4.46
N LYS A 29 -3.21 24.95 -3.19
CA LYS A 29 -2.28 25.92 -2.59
C LYS A 29 -0.83 25.47 -2.65
N TYR A 30 -0.58 24.18 -2.41
CA TYR A 30 0.78 23.62 -2.36
C TYR A 30 1.18 22.93 -3.65
N ASN A 31 0.33 22.97 -4.69
CA ASN A 31 0.53 22.30 -5.98
C ASN A 31 0.87 20.82 -5.81
N LEU A 32 0.04 20.11 -5.03
CA LEU A 32 0.20 18.68 -4.77
C LEU A 32 -0.87 17.87 -5.52
N GLU A 33 -0.45 16.77 -6.10
CA GLU A 33 -1.34 15.77 -6.70
C GLU A 33 -1.75 14.72 -5.66
N VAL A 34 -2.87 14.03 -5.91
CA VAL A 34 -3.25 12.85 -5.11
C VAL A 34 -2.73 11.61 -5.83
N SER A 35 -1.69 11.00 -5.28
CA SER A 35 -1.02 9.83 -5.84
C SER A 35 -1.91 8.59 -5.85
N ALA A 36 -2.67 8.39 -4.78
CA ALA A 36 -3.68 7.34 -4.63
C ALA A 36 -4.70 7.74 -3.56
N TYR A 37 -5.90 7.17 -3.66
CA TYR A 37 -6.86 7.17 -2.56
C TYR A 37 -6.89 5.79 -1.90
N ALA A 38 -6.56 5.73 -0.63
CA ALA A 38 -6.41 4.48 0.10
C ALA A 38 -7.65 4.16 0.93
N ILE A 39 -8.16 2.94 0.78
CA ILE A 39 -9.30 2.43 1.54
C ILE A 39 -8.91 1.23 2.41
N SER A 40 -9.74 0.94 3.42
CA SER A 40 -9.54 -0.16 4.36
C SER A 40 -10.66 -1.19 4.20
N ASN A 41 -10.60 -1.93 3.10
CA ASN A 41 -11.51 -3.04 2.86
C ASN A 41 -10.95 -4.35 3.44
N ASN A 42 -11.86 -5.29 3.77
CA ASN A 42 -11.51 -6.60 4.28
C ASN A 42 -12.54 -7.65 3.83
N PHE A 43 -12.16 -8.50 2.89
CA PHE A 43 -13.05 -9.53 2.34
C PHE A 43 -13.22 -10.76 3.23
N VAL A 44 -12.45 -10.89 4.31
CA VAL A 44 -12.57 -12.01 5.25
C VAL A 44 -13.73 -11.75 6.20
N LYS A 45 -14.94 -12.00 5.72
CA LYS A 45 -16.20 -11.82 6.42
C LYS A 45 -17.02 -13.09 6.37
N GLU A 46 -17.84 -13.30 7.41
CA GLU A 46 -18.62 -14.51 7.57
C GLU A 46 -19.71 -14.63 6.49
N THR A 47 -20.44 -13.55 6.25
CA THR A 47 -21.57 -13.56 5.32
C THR A 47 -21.21 -12.92 3.98
N LYS A 48 -21.97 -13.30 2.94
CA LYS A 48 -21.81 -12.68 1.62
C LYS A 48 -22.22 -11.20 1.65
N GLU A 49 -23.26 -10.88 2.39
CA GLU A 49 -23.77 -9.52 2.54
C GLU A 49 -22.68 -8.58 3.12
N GLU A 50 -21.92 -9.05 4.12
CA GLU A 50 -20.79 -8.29 4.65
C GLU A 50 -19.67 -8.10 3.62
N ARG A 51 -19.38 -9.13 2.81
CA ARG A 51 -18.41 -9.02 1.72
C ARG A 51 -18.87 -8.06 0.61
N ASP A 52 -20.16 -8.04 0.32
CA ASP A 52 -20.74 -7.10 -0.65
C ASP A 52 -20.59 -5.65 -0.16
N LEU A 53 -20.68 -5.39 1.15
CA LEU A 53 -20.37 -4.07 1.72
C LEU A 53 -18.92 -3.66 1.53
N GLU A 54 -17.99 -4.60 1.54
CA GLU A 54 -16.58 -4.30 1.25
C GLU A 54 -16.37 -3.94 -0.25
N VAL A 55 -17.16 -4.53 -1.15
CA VAL A 55 -17.20 -4.12 -2.56
C VAL A 55 -17.74 -2.70 -2.71
N GLU A 56 -18.80 -2.33 -1.95
CA GLU A 56 -19.33 -0.96 -1.96
C GLU A 56 -18.29 0.06 -1.46
N LYS A 57 -17.45 -0.28 -0.47
CA LYS A 57 -16.32 0.58 -0.06
C LYS A 57 -15.35 0.82 -1.23
N ILE A 58 -15.05 -0.20 -2.03
CA ILE A 58 -14.21 -0.03 -3.23
C ILE A 58 -14.85 0.96 -4.19
N LYS A 59 -16.17 0.85 -4.46
CA LYS A 59 -16.86 1.78 -5.35
C LYS A 59 -16.81 3.22 -4.85
N VAL A 60 -17.04 3.42 -3.54
CA VAL A 60 -16.89 4.73 -2.91
C VAL A 60 -15.43 5.24 -3.03
N GLY A 61 -14.45 4.37 -2.81
CA GLY A 61 -13.03 4.71 -2.99
C GLY A 61 -12.71 5.14 -4.41
N VAL A 62 -13.26 4.46 -5.42
CA VAL A 62 -13.11 4.81 -6.83
C VAL A 62 -13.71 6.20 -7.12
N ASP A 63 -14.90 6.48 -6.63
CA ASP A 63 -15.53 7.80 -6.82
C ASP A 63 -14.74 8.91 -6.10
N MET A 64 -14.18 8.62 -4.93
CA MET A 64 -13.30 9.56 -4.22
C MET A 64 -11.97 9.79 -4.94
N ALA A 65 -11.37 8.77 -5.51
CA ALA A 65 -10.17 8.93 -6.32
C ALA A 65 -10.42 9.90 -7.49
N ILE A 66 -11.52 9.72 -8.20
CA ILE A 66 -11.94 10.63 -9.29
C ILE A 66 -12.15 12.06 -8.78
N GLU A 67 -12.79 12.22 -7.62
CA GLU A 67 -13.04 13.52 -6.98
C GLU A 67 -11.73 14.31 -6.73
N PHE A 68 -10.62 13.60 -6.55
CA PHE A 68 -9.26 14.14 -6.38
C PHE A 68 -8.38 14.02 -7.63
N ASN A 69 -8.94 13.70 -8.79
CA ASN A 69 -8.19 13.46 -10.04
C ASN A 69 -7.13 12.34 -9.94
N SER A 70 -7.23 11.45 -8.95
CA SER A 70 -6.40 10.26 -8.88
C SER A 70 -6.97 9.14 -9.74
N ARG A 71 -6.07 8.29 -10.29
CA ARG A 71 -6.45 7.11 -11.06
C ARG A 71 -6.13 5.81 -10.34
N ILE A 72 -5.75 5.90 -9.07
CA ILE A 72 -5.34 4.74 -8.26
C ILE A 72 -6.15 4.72 -6.97
N VAL A 73 -6.71 3.54 -6.67
CA VAL A 73 -7.28 3.23 -5.35
C VAL A 73 -6.48 2.09 -4.74
N ARG A 74 -5.78 2.35 -3.63
CA ARG A 74 -5.13 1.28 -2.87
C ARG A 74 -6.19 0.49 -2.12
N VAL A 75 -6.15 -0.83 -2.28
CA VAL A 75 -7.07 -1.79 -1.67
C VAL A 75 -6.31 -2.87 -0.91
N PHE A 76 -6.97 -3.47 0.09
CA PHE A 76 -6.46 -4.63 0.82
C PHE A 76 -7.13 -5.94 0.38
N SER A 77 -6.50 -7.07 0.70
CA SER A 77 -7.12 -8.40 0.66
C SER A 77 -8.00 -8.65 1.89
N GLY A 78 -7.54 -8.22 3.05
CA GLY A 78 -8.14 -8.43 4.36
C GLY A 78 -7.23 -9.17 5.33
N ASP A 79 -7.72 -9.43 6.52
CA ASP A 79 -7.00 -10.11 7.60
C ASP A 79 -7.50 -11.53 7.80
N LEU A 80 -6.58 -12.49 7.78
CA LEU A 80 -6.92 -13.88 8.09
C LEU A 80 -7.14 -14.04 9.60
N LYS A 81 -8.35 -14.45 9.96
CA LYS A 81 -8.71 -14.71 11.36
C LYS A 81 -9.44 -16.05 11.48
N PRO A 82 -9.18 -16.86 12.52
CA PRO A 82 -9.97 -18.04 12.80
C PRO A 82 -11.47 -17.71 12.90
N PRO A 83 -12.37 -18.60 12.46
CA PRO A 83 -12.10 -19.98 12.02
C PRO A 83 -11.76 -20.15 10.53
N PHE A 84 -11.60 -19.08 9.77
CA PHE A 84 -11.42 -19.13 8.32
C PHE A 84 -10.04 -19.65 7.92
N THR A 85 -10.01 -20.37 6.80
CA THR A 85 -8.76 -20.85 6.19
C THR A 85 -8.29 -19.89 5.10
N TYR A 86 -7.00 -20.01 4.74
CA TYR A 86 -6.42 -19.25 3.63
C TYR A 86 -7.17 -19.46 2.32
N GLU A 87 -7.53 -20.72 2.00
CA GLU A 87 -8.22 -21.05 0.75
C GLU A 87 -9.62 -20.43 0.67
N GLN A 88 -10.39 -20.48 1.77
CA GLN A 88 -11.69 -19.80 1.83
C GLN A 88 -11.55 -18.28 1.64
N ALA A 89 -10.61 -17.67 2.36
CA ALA A 89 -10.35 -16.24 2.25
C ALA A 89 -9.93 -15.84 0.83
N LYS A 90 -9.08 -16.63 0.18
CA LYS A 90 -8.61 -16.39 -1.18
C LYS A 90 -9.77 -16.36 -2.19
N GLU A 91 -10.72 -17.27 -2.10
CA GLU A 91 -11.91 -17.27 -2.96
C GLU A 91 -12.73 -15.99 -2.80
N TRP A 92 -12.97 -15.56 -1.58
CA TRP A 92 -13.73 -14.33 -1.27
C TRP A 92 -13.01 -13.05 -1.74
N ILE A 93 -11.69 -13.02 -1.58
CA ILE A 93 -10.85 -11.91 -2.06
C ILE A 93 -10.95 -11.80 -3.58
N ILE A 94 -10.80 -12.91 -4.30
CA ILE A 94 -10.87 -12.95 -5.76
C ILE A 94 -12.27 -12.52 -6.24
N GLU A 95 -13.34 -13.03 -5.62
CA GLU A 95 -14.72 -12.65 -5.94
C GLU A 95 -14.93 -11.14 -5.74
N GLY A 96 -14.58 -10.63 -4.56
CA GLY A 96 -14.77 -9.21 -4.23
C GLY A 96 -13.94 -8.28 -5.11
N LEU A 97 -12.68 -8.61 -5.37
CA LEU A 97 -11.83 -7.83 -6.27
C LEU A 97 -12.30 -7.88 -7.72
N LYS A 98 -12.86 -9.00 -8.21
CA LYS A 98 -13.49 -9.07 -9.53
C LYS A 98 -14.67 -8.10 -9.65
N GLU A 99 -15.53 -8.05 -8.65
CA GLU A 99 -16.65 -7.11 -8.65
C GLU A 99 -16.20 -5.65 -8.54
N GLY A 100 -15.25 -5.36 -7.64
CA GLY A 100 -14.68 -4.03 -7.50
C GLY A 100 -14.00 -3.53 -8.78
N THR A 101 -13.21 -4.40 -9.43
CA THR A 101 -12.52 -4.04 -10.69
C THR A 101 -13.48 -3.78 -11.85
N LYS A 102 -14.61 -4.45 -11.95
CA LYS A 102 -15.64 -4.14 -12.95
C LYS A 102 -16.17 -2.70 -12.84
N TYR A 103 -16.30 -2.20 -11.60
CA TYR A 103 -16.70 -0.81 -11.38
C TYR A 103 -15.56 0.16 -11.71
N ALA A 104 -14.36 -0.12 -11.24
CA ALA A 104 -13.16 0.68 -11.45
C ALA A 104 -12.84 0.82 -12.97
N GLU A 105 -12.97 -0.28 -13.75
CA GLU A 105 -12.79 -0.28 -15.19
C GLU A 105 -13.73 0.70 -15.92
N LYS A 106 -15.02 0.75 -15.53
CA LYS A 106 -15.99 1.69 -16.11
C LYS A 106 -15.63 3.15 -15.87
N LYS A 107 -14.83 3.40 -14.84
CA LYS A 107 -14.40 4.72 -14.39
C LYS A 107 -12.96 5.07 -14.78
N ASP A 108 -12.26 4.14 -15.46
CA ASP A 108 -10.86 4.26 -15.81
C ASP A 108 -9.95 4.51 -14.59
N VAL A 109 -10.21 3.77 -13.50
CA VAL A 109 -9.45 3.79 -12.25
C VAL A 109 -8.86 2.41 -12.01
N VAL A 110 -7.61 2.34 -11.57
CA VAL A 110 -6.91 1.10 -11.24
C VAL A 110 -7.03 0.83 -9.75
N LEU A 111 -7.45 -0.37 -9.39
CA LEU A 111 -7.31 -0.88 -8.04
C LEU A 111 -5.89 -1.40 -7.85
N ALA A 112 -5.22 -0.97 -6.81
CA ALA A 112 -3.85 -1.34 -6.49
C ALA A 112 -3.83 -2.16 -5.19
N LEU A 113 -3.70 -3.49 -5.31
CA LEU A 113 -3.66 -4.41 -4.17
C LEU A 113 -2.33 -4.29 -3.45
N GLU A 114 -2.39 -3.93 -2.16
CA GLU A 114 -1.20 -3.84 -1.32
C GLU A 114 -0.83 -5.19 -0.72
N ASN A 115 0.49 -5.46 -0.68
CA ASN A 115 1.05 -6.55 0.10
C ASN A 115 0.98 -6.21 1.60
N HIS A 116 -0.08 -6.70 2.25
CA HIS A 116 -0.36 -6.46 3.65
C HIS A 116 -0.89 -7.70 4.36
N GLY A 117 -0.48 -7.90 5.61
CA GLY A 117 -0.94 -9.03 6.43
C GLY A 117 -0.47 -10.39 5.92
N LEU A 118 -1.27 -11.43 6.15
CA LEU A 118 -0.90 -12.83 5.83
C LEU A 118 -1.53 -13.36 4.53
N LEU A 119 -2.57 -12.70 4.02
CA LEU A 119 -3.32 -13.17 2.85
C LEU A 119 -2.70 -12.71 1.53
N ALA A 120 -2.14 -11.52 1.54
CA ALA A 120 -1.38 -10.96 0.43
C ALA A 120 -0.03 -10.40 0.94
N GLY A 121 0.58 -11.03 1.93
CA GLY A 121 1.84 -10.56 2.52
C GLY A 121 3.04 -10.81 1.63
N LYS A 122 3.09 -11.98 0.97
CA LYS A 122 4.17 -12.36 0.07
C LYS A 122 3.90 -11.89 -1.36
N SER A 123 4.96 -11.58 -2.08
CA SER A 123 4.88 -11.16 -3.49
C SER A 123 4.19 -12.19 -4.38
N SER A 124 4.41 -13.47 -4.12
CA SER A 124 3.76 -14.57 -4.84
C SER A 124 2.25 -14.62 -4.62
N GLN A 125 1.77 -14.30 -3.41
CA GLN A 125 0.34 -14.24 -3.10
C GLN A 125 -0.34 -13.06 -3.82
N VAL A 126 0.31 -11.88 -3.82
CA VAL A 126 -0.19 -10.69 -4.55
C VAL A 126 -0.30 -10.99 -6.03
N ARG A 127 0.76 -11.57 -6.63
CA ARG A 127 0.76 -11.95 -8.04
C ARG A 127 -0.34 -12.94 -8.36
N GLU A 128 -0.47 -14.02 -7.57
CA GLU A 128 -1.52 -15.04 -7.75
C GLU A 128 -2.91 -14.42 -7.74
N ILE A 129 -3.22 -13.55 -6.76
CA ILE A 129 -4.53 -12.89 -6.68
C ILE A 129 -4.78 -12.01 -7.92
N ILE A 130 -3.81 -11.20 -8.34
CA ILE A 130 -3.95 -10.34 -9.52
C ILE A 130 -4.19 -11.17 -10.78
N GLU A 131 -3.43 -12.24 -10.97
CA GLU A 131 -3.56 -13.14 -12.13
C GLU A 131 -4.92 -13.88 -12.14
N LEU A 132 -5.40 -14.34 -10.98
CA LEU A 132 -6.70 -15.02 -10.86
C LEU A 132 -7.90 -14.08 -11.03
N VAL A 133 -7.76 -12.80 -10.66
CA VAL A 133 -8.75 -11.78 -10.99
C VAL A 133 -8.76 -11.49 -12.49
N GLY A 134 -7.60 -11.46 -13.13
CA GLY A 134 -7.44 -11.41 -14.58
C GLY A 134 -7.84 -10.07 -15.22
N SER A 135 -7.89 -8.97 -14.47
CA SER A 135 -8.22 -7.63 -15.00
C SER A 135 -6.98 -6.73 -15.07
N LYS A 136 -6.83 -5.99 -16.17
CA LYS A 136 -5.79 -4.95 -16.28
C LYS A 136 -6.00 -3.78 -15.31
N TYR A 137 -7.19 -3.66 -14.72
CA TYR A 137 -7.55 -2.66 -13.71
C TYR A 137 -7.29 -3.14 -12.26
N LEU A 138 -6.70 -4.33 -12.07
CA LEU A 138 -6.10 -4.73 -10.81
C LEU A 138 -4.59 -4.83 -10.98
N ARG A 139 -3.86 -4.07 -10.20
CA ARG A 139 -2.39 -3.98 -10.17
C ARG A 139 -1.91 -4.04 -8.73
N ALA A 140 -0.62 -3.81 -8.50
CA ALA A 140 -0.03 -3.84 -7.18
C ALA A 140 0.32 -2.44 -6.65
N THR A 141 -0.05 -2.18 -5.39
CA THR A 141 0.70 -1.30 -4.52
C THR A 141 1.78 -2.15 -3.85
N VAL A 142 3.03 -1.83 -4.10
CA VAL A 142 4.15 -2.58 -3.54
C VAL A 142 4.70 -1.83 -2.33
N ASP A 143 4.33 -2.28 -1.13
CA ASP A 143 4.96 -1.83 0.11
C ASP A 143 6.27 -2.58 0.31
N ILE A 144 7.39 -1.89 0.19
CA ILE A 144 8.72 -2.50 0.22
C ILE A 144 9.15 -2.95 1.62
N GLY A 145 8.54 -2.41 2.67
CA GLY A 145 8.83 -2.77 4.07
C GLY A 145 8.02 -3.96 4.57
N ASN A 146 6.76 -4.08 4.16
CA ASN A 146 5.85 -5.13 4.65
C ASN A 146 6.35 -6.55 4.34
N PHE A 147 7.15 -6.74 3.29
CA PHE A 147 7.76 -8.05 2.99
C PHE A 147 8.64 -8.59 4.12
N LEU A 148 9.28 -7.71 4.88
CA LEU A 148 10.10 -8.11 6.03
C LEU A 148 9.27 -8.76 7.14
N LEU A 149 7.99 -8.38 7.27
CA LEU A 149 7.06 -8.95 8.25
C LEU A 149 6.68 -10.41 7.93
N VAL A 150 6.74 -10.79 6.67
CA VAL A 150 6.46 -12.15 6.21
C VAL A 150 7.71 -12.95 5.85
N GLY A 151 8.90 -12.44 6.24
CA GLY A 151 10.18 -13.11 6.01
C GLY A 151 10.60 -13.16 4.55
N GLU A 152 10.13 -12.25 3.71
CA GLU A 152 10.53 -12.16 2.31
C GLU A 152 11.51 -10.99 2.09
N SER A 153 12.50 -11.20 1.23
CA SER A 153 13.42 -10.13 0.82
C SER A 153 12.68 -9.09 -0.02
N SER A 154 12.74 -7.81 0.39
CA SER A 154 12.15 -6.71 -0.38
C SER A 154 12.69 -6.65 -1.81
N VAL A 155 13.98 -6.97 -2.03
CA VAL A 155 14.60 -7.00 -3.35
C VAL A 155 13.98 -8.07 -4.25
N GLU A 156 13.83 -9.29 -3.74
CA GLU A 156 13.25 -10.40 -4.52
C GLU A 156 11.75 -10.19 -4.74
N ALA A 157 11.04 -9.68 -3.74
CA ALA A 157 9.63 -9.36 -3.86
C ALA A 157 9.35 -8.27 -4.90
N VAL A 158 10.15 -7.19 -4.89
CA VAL A 158 10.03 -6.12 -5.90
C VAL A 158 10.36 -6.63 -7.31
N LYS A 159 11.38 -7.47 -7.48
CA LYS A 159 11.65 -8.13 -8.78
C LYS A 159 10.43 -8.90 -9.28
N ASN A 160 9.75 -9.61 -8.37
CA ASN A 160 8.57 -10.39 -8.71
C ASN A 160 7.34 -9.53 -9.06
N LEU A 161 7.22 -8.31 -8.56
CA LEU A 161 6.02 -7.47 -8.73
C LEU A 161 6.22 -6.21 -9.58
N ALA A 162 7.45 -5.90 -10.01
CA ALA A 162 7.77 -4.64 -10.67
C ALA A 162 6.94 -4.38 -11.95
N ASP A 163 6.59 -5.42 -12.70
CA ASP A 163 5.75 -5.35 -13.90
C ASP A 163 4.25 -5.12 -13.59
N LEU A 164 3.85 -5.36 -12.35
CA LEU A 164 2.49 -5.14 -11.86
C LEU A 164 2.36 -3.87 -11.01
N ALA A 165 3.48 -3.26 -10.61
CA ALA A 165 3.49 -2.12 -9.73
C ALA A 165 2.93 -0.86 -10.40
N VAL A 166 1.93 -0.22 -9.77
CA VAL A 166 1.39 1.08 -10.17
C VAL A 166 1.52 2.12 -9.05
N HIS A 167 1.80 1.67 -7.84
CA HIS A 167 2.03 2.49 -6.66
C HIS A 167 3.05 1.83 -5.76
N ILE A 168 3.89 2.62 -5.10
CA ILE A 168 4.92 2.11 -4.19
C ILE A 168 4.76 2.78 -2.83
N HIS A 169 4.75 1.97 -1.77
CA HIS A 169 4.94 2.47 -0.42
C HIS A 169 6.41 2.32 -0.02
N LEU A 170 7.02 3.44 0.31
CA LEU A 170 8.36 3.50 0.89
C LEU A 170 8.26 3.38 2.40
N LYS A 171 8.43 2.18 2.90
CA LYS A 171 8.44 1.83 4.31
C LYS A 171 9.74 1.11 4.64
N ASP A 172 10.31 1.36 5.80
CA ASP A 172 11.51 0.66 6.24
C ASP A 172 11.40 0.27 7.71
N PHE A 173 12.04 -0.83 8.07
CA PHE A 173 12.03 -1.39 9.40
C PHE A 173 13.44 -1.76 9.85
N LYS A 174 13.67 -1.68 11.16
CA LYS A 174 14.84 -2.24 11.84
C LYS A 174 14.44 -3.46 12.65
N LYS A 175 15.27 -4.50 12.62
CA LYS A 175 15.17 -5.61 13.56
C LYS A 175 15.52 -5.14 14.96
N VAL A 176 14.73 -5.59 15.93
CA VAL A 176 15.00 -5.34 17.35
C VAL A 176 15.07 -6.66 18.11
N PRO A 177 15.88 -6.72 19.18
CA PRO A 177 16.05 -7.93 19.94
C PRO A 177 14.77 -8.28 20.73
N PRO A 178 14.60 -9.53 21.20
CA PRO A 178 13.43 -9.99 21.93
C PRO A 178 13.12 -9.16 23.19
N GLU A 179 14.13 -8.63 23.84
CA GLU A 179 14.02 -7.81 25.06
C GLU A 179 13.67 -6.34 24.83
N TYR A 180 13.51 -5.91 23.56
CA TYR A 180 13.11 -4.54 23.26
C TYR A 180 11.77 -4.19 23.90
N GLN A 181 11.73 -3.09 24.68
CA GLN A 181 10.56 -2.69 25.49
C GLN A 181 9.59 -1.77 24.76
N GLY A 182 9.97 -1.24 23.59
CA GLY A 182 9.10 -0.39 22.77
C GLY A 182 8.07 -1.19 21.97
N GLU A 183 7.14 -0.46 21.36
CA GLU A 183 6.22 -1.04 20.38
C GLU A 183 6.98 -1.61 19.19
N ALA A 184 6.62 -2.81 18.77
CA ALA A 184 7.23 -3.47 17.65
C ALA A 184 6.23 -4.35 16.91
N TYR A 185 6.30 -4.34 15.60
CA TYR A 185 5.56 -5.27 14.75
C TYR A 185 6.11 -6.69 14.95
N ARG A 186 5.20 -7.65 14.95
CA ARG A 186 5.54 -9.08 15.01
C ARG A 186 5.37 -9.68 13.62
N GLY A 187 6.48 -10.00 13.01
CA GLY A 187 6.50 -10.75 11.76
C GLY A 187 6.43 -12.26 11.99
N LEU A 188 6.42 -12.98 10.89
CA LEU A 188 6.50 -14.45 10.91
C LEU A 188 7.83 -14.89 11.56
N GLU A 189 7.86 -16.15 12.05
CA GLU A 189 9.04 -16.75 12.70
C GLU A 189 9.55 -15.99 13.94
N GLY A 190 8.69 -15.13 14.52
CA GLY A 190 9.00 -14.39 15.74
C GLY A 190 9.92 -13.18 15.54
N VAL A 191 10.18 -12.76 14.30
CA VAL A 191 10.93 -11.53 14.06
C VAL A 191 10.18 -10.34 14.65
N ARG A 192 10.93 -9.42 15.27
CA ARG A 192 10.40 -8.17 15.80
C ARG A 192 11.02 -6.99 15.04
N LEU A 193 10.16 -6.12 14.52
CA LEU A 193 10.55 -5.02 13.66
C LEU A 193 9.95 -3.71 14.19
N VAL A 194 10.74 -2.64 14.12
CA VAL A 194 10.30 -1.28 14.45
C VAL A 194 10.47 -0.42 13.21
N GLY A 195 9.48 0.39 12.87
CA GLY A 195 9.56 1.33 11.77
C GLY A 195 10.75 2.27 11.92
N THR A 196 11.35 2.66 10.80
CA THR A 196 12.52 3.55 10.80
C THR A 196 12.52 4.47 9.59
N VAL A 197 13.45 5.40 9.57
CA VAL A 197 13.72 6.27 8.42
C VAL A 197 14.07 5.43 7.20
N ALA A 198 13.43 5.69 6.06
CA ALA A 198 13.69 4.96 4.83
C ALA A 198 15.18 5.05 4.42
N GLY A 199 15.78 3.89 4.15
CA GLY A 199 17.20 3.74 3.87
C GLY A 199 18.10 3.60 5.11
N GLU A 200 17.54 3.52 6.32
CA GLU A 200 18.28 3.27 7.56
C GLU A 200 17.90 1.94 8.22
N GLY A 201 17.03 1.16 7.57
CA GLY A 201 16.56 -0.13 8.04
C GLY A 201 17.14 -1.31 7.28
N GLU A 202 16.33 -2.38 7.24
CA GLU A 202 16.67 -3.66 6.61
C GLU A 202 16.38 -3.67 5.09
N VAL A 203 15.61 -2.71 4.57
CA VAL A 203 15.33 -2.61 3.14
C VAL A 203 16.55 -2.12 2.39
N ASN A 204 17.03 -2.91 1.43
CA ASN A 204 18.07 -2.43 0.51
C ASN A 204 17.46 -1.42 -0.48
N LEU A 205 17.17 -0.21 0.02
CA LEU A 205 16.47 0.83 -0.72
C LEU A 205 17.16 1.19 -2.06
N PRO A 206 18.51 1.33 -2.15
CA PRO A 206 19.16 1.60 -3.43
C PRO A 206 18.89 0.53 -4.49
N GLU A 207 18.94 -0.76 -4.11
CA GLU A 207 18.69 -1.85 -5.06
C GLU A 207 17.23 -1.92 -5.46
N VAL A 208 16.29 -1.75 -4.51
CA VAL A 208 14.84 -1.68 -4.77
C VAL A 208 14.52 -0.58 -5.78
N LEU A 209 15.03 0.63 -5.56
CA LEU A 209 14.79 1.77 -6.46
C LEU A 209 15.41 1.54 -7.84
N ARG A 210 16.60 0.90 -7.93
CA ARG A 210 17.22 0.53 -9.21
C ARG A 210 16.36 -0.47 -9.99
N ILE A 211 15.79 -1.48 -9.33
CA ILE A 211 14.90 -2.45 -9.97
C ILE A 211 13.65 -1.75 -10.50
N LEU A 212 12.99 -0.93 -9.71
CA LEU A 212 11.82 -0.17 -10.13
C LEU A 212 12.14 0.75 -11.31
N HIS A 213 13.25 1.48 -11.25
CA HIS A 213 13.68 2.33 -12.36
C HIS A 213 13.93 1.53 -13.64
N SER A 214 14.63 0.39 -13.52
CA SER A 214 14.98 -0.49 -14.67
C SER A 214 13.75 -1.20 -15.25
N SER A 215 12.72 -1.46 -14.45
CA SER A 215 11.45 -2.02 -14.93
C SER A 215 10.57 -1.01 -15.67
N GLY A 216 10.97 0.26 -15.71
CA GLY A 216 10.19 1.34 -16.31
C GLY A 216 9.15 1.96 -15.40
N TYR A 217 9.15 1.64 -14.09
CA TYR A 217 8.24 2.30 -13.14
C TYR A 217 8.48 3.82 -13.12
N ARG A 218 7.40 4.59 -13.22
CA ARG A 218 7.41 6.06 -13.22
C ARG A 218 6.29 6.67 -12.37
N GLY A 219 5.67 5.82 -11.53
CA GLY A 219 4.63 6.25 -10.59
C GLY A 219 5.20 6.90 -9.33
N TYR A 220 4.34 7.13 -8.37
CA TYR A 220 4.69 7.74 -7.09
C TYR A 220 5.40 6.76 -6.14
N LEU A 221 6.32 7.32 -5.36
CA LEU A 221 6.93 6.68 -4.20
C LEU A 221 6.31 7.32 -2.94
N SER A 222 5.24 6.72 -2.44
CA SER A 222 4.50 7.22 -1.27
C SER A 222 5.20 6.80 0.01
N LEU A 223 5.69 7.76 0.78
CA LEU A 223 6.39 7.48 2.03
C LEU A 223 5.41 7.20 3.16
N GLU A 224 5.54 6.03 3.79
CA GLU A 224 4.88 5.64 5.03
C GLU A 224 5.90 5.53 6.17
N TYR A 225 6.04 6.59 6.95
CA TYR A 225 6.92 6.58 8.12
C TYR A 225 6.17 6.08 9.36
N GLU A 226 6.68 5.00 9.94
CA GLU A 226 6.11 4.35 11.14
C GLU A 226 7.14 4.19 12.27
N GLY A 227 8.17 5.05 12.28
CA GLY A 227 9.21 5.04 13.31
C GLY A 227 8.76 5.70 14.63
N PRO A 228 9.47 5.43 15.74
CA PRO A 228 9.15 5.98 17.06
C PRO A 228 9.60 7.44 17.24
N GLU A 229 10.42 7.96 16.34
CA GLU A 229 10.89 9.35 16.41
C GLU A 229 9.78 10.32 15.99
N ASP A 230 10.02 11.63 16.19
CA ASP A 230 9.11 12.67 15.71
C ASP A 230 8.77 12.45 14.22
N PRO A 231 7.48 12.35 13.86
CA PRO A 231 7.09 12.04 12.47
C PRO A 231 7.61 13.04 11.45
N LYS A 232 7.70 14.32 11.82
CA LYS A 232 8.24 15.35 10.93
C LYS A 232 9.70 15.09 10.61
N TYR A 233 10.50 14.77 11.63
CA TYR A 233 11.90 14.41 11.46
C TYR A 233 12.04 13.16 10.58
N GLY A 234 11.29 12.09 10.90
CA GLY A 234 11.35 10.84 10.15
C GLY A 234 10.98 11.00 8.67
N VAL A 235 9.91 11.74 8.40
CA VAL A 235 9.47 12.05 7.03
C VAL A 235 10.50 12.87 6.27
N GLU A 236 10.99 13.98 6.86
CA GLU A 236 11.98 14.85 6.19
C GLU A 236 13.27 14.09 5.85
N LYS A 237 13.75 13.26 6.77
CA LYS A 237 14.97 12.50 6.59
C LYS A 237 14.80 11.38 5.55
N SER A 238 13.67 10.66 5.58
CA SER A 238 13.34 9.62 4.60
C SER A 238 13.27 10.18 3.18
N ILE A 239 12.59 11.31 2.98
CA ILE A 239 12.53 11.98 1.68
C ILE A 239 13.92 12.37 1.21
N LYS A 240 14.74 12.96 2.08
CA LYS A 240 16.12 13.35 1.75
C LYS A 240 16.97 12.15 1.33
N ASN A 241 16.90 11.04 2.08
CA ASN A 241 17.63 9.82 1.76
C ASN A 241 17.20 9.26 0.40
N THR A 242 15.88 9.17 0.16
CA THR A 242 15.32 8.65 -1.09
C THR A 242 15.75 9.51 -2.29
N LYS A 243 15.62 10.84 -2.20
CA LYS A 243 16.05 11.74 -3.27
C LYS A 243 17.53 11.59 -3.60
N LYS A 244 18.39 11.50 -2.58
CA LYS A 244 19.82 11.28 -2.79
C LYS A 244 20.14 10.00 -3.55
N ILE A 245 19.37 8.94 -3.31
CA ILE A 245 19.54 7.67 -4.06
C ILE A 245 19.06 7.84 -5.50
N LEU A 246 17.89 8.48 -5.69
CA LEU A 246 17.33 8.72 -7.04
C LEU A 246 18.24 9.54 -7.94
N GLU A 247 19.01 10.49 -7.37
CA GLU A 247 20.02 11.28 -8.10
C GLU A 247 21.17 10.43 -8.68
N THR A 248 21.33 9.18 -8.21
CA THR A 248 22.40 8.26 -8.66
C THR A 248 21.91 7.20 -9.65
N LEU A 249 20.62 7.17 -9.98
CA LEU A 249 20.00 6.22 -10.92
C LEU A 249 19.91 6.81 -12.33
#